data_fed84a6aad4890e8b5f09a0abfad6a2a
#
_entry.id   fed84a6aad4890e8b5f09a0abfad6a2a
#
_cell.length_a   1.000
_cell.length_b   1.000
_cell.length_c   1.000
_cell.angle_alpha   90.00
_cell.angle_beta   90.00
_cell.angle_gamma   90.00
#
_symmetry.space_group_name_H-M   'P 1'
#
loop_
_entity.id
_entity.type
_entity.pdbx_description
1 polymer ?
#
loop_
_entity_poly.entity_id
_entity_poly.type
_entity_poly.pdbx_seq_one_letter_code
_entity_poly.pdbx_strand_id
1 'polypeptide(L)'
;MTSKTIKRMLDACYQAKRAREMLPPLPKGVLPSYIQYLEVIQILEKEKHQVKVSDISDALSIPRPGVTRTVKEMEAKGYLRKLTSPEDGRITYISITEAGSALSQKYDEQYFSELASDMNDISESDAEVMIRTIEKFYQITC
;
A
#
# COMPACT_ATOMS: atom_id res chain seq x y z
N MET A 1 -1.83 5.76 -32.09
CA MET A 1 -1.29 6.68 -31.07
C MET A 1 0.07 7.21 -31.50
N THR A 2 0.32 8.48 -31.33
CA THR A 2 1.60 9.09 -31.73
C THR A 2 2.66 8.95 -30.64
N SER A 3 3.93 9.01 -31.03
CA SER A 3 5.04 9.01 -30.06
C SER A 3 4.97 10.20 -29.11
N LYS A 4 4.49 11.36 -29.59
CA LYS A 4 4.29 12.55 -28.77
C LYS A 4 3.26 12.30 -27.65
N THR A 5 2.17 11.62 -27.97
CA THR A 5 1.14 11.26 -26.97
C THR A 5 1.69 10.29 -25.94
N ILE A 6 2.49 9.30 -26.37
CA ILE A 6 3.13 8.35 -25.44
C ILE A 6 4.04 9.08 -24.43
N LYS A 7 4.84 10.03 -24.90
CA LYS A 7 5.71 10.83 -24.02
C LYS A 7 4.90 11.63 -23.01
N ARG A 8 3.79 12.24 -23.44
CA ARG A 8 2.88 12.97 -22.54
C ARG A 8 2.23 12.06 -21.51
N MET A 9 1.89 10.83 -21.90
CA MET A 9 1.37 9.82 -20.96
C MET A 9 2.41 9.49 -19.88
N LEU A 10 3.68 9.31 -20.27
CA LEU A 10 4.75 9.03 -19.32
C LEU A 10 4.98 10.21 -18.36
N ASP A 11 4.90 11.43 -18.86
CA ASP A 11 4.99 12.63 -18.01
C ASP A 11 3.84 12.67 -17.00
N ALA A 12 2.62 12.35 -17.43
CA ALA A 12 1.45 12.28 -16.57
C ALA A 12 1.61 11.17 -15.50
N CYS A 13 2.16 10.02 -15.87
CA CYS A 13 2.46 8.95 -14.93
C CYS A 13 3.48 9.40 -13.87
N TYR A 14 4.47 10.17 -14.25
CA TYR A 14 5.44 10.72 -13.31
C TYR A 14 4.78 11.70 -12.32
N GLN A 15 3.89 12.58 -12.81
CA GLN A 15 3.11 13.47 -11.95
C GLN A 15 2.23 12.68 -10.97
N ALA A 16 1.57 11.63 -11.46
CA ALA A 16 0.74 10.75 -10.64
C ALA A 16 1.57 10.07 -9.54
N LYS A 17 2.76 9.59 -9.89
CA LYS A 17 3.69 9.01 -8.91
C LYS A 17 4.04 10.00 -7.81
N ARG A 18 4.38 11.24 -8.18
CA ARG A 18 4.71 12.28 -7.20
C ARG A 18 3.53 12.59 -6.29
N ALA A 19 2.33 12.72 -6.85
CA ALA A 19 1.12 12.94 -6.06
C ALA A 19 0.90 11.80 -5.07
N ARG A 20 1.04 10.56 -5.51
CA ARG A 20 0.88 9.38 -4.65
C ARG A 20 1.90 9.36 -3.50
N GLU A 21 3.14 9.74 -3.76
CA GLU A 21 4.19 9.78 -2.74
C GLU A 21 3.95 10.87 -1.68
N MET A 22 3.20 11.90 -2.03
CA MET A 22 2.85 13.00 -1.12
C MET A 22 1.62 12.72 -0.27
N LEU A 23 0.84 11.71 -0.59
CA LEU A 23 -0.44 11.41 0.05
C LEU A 23 -0.43 10.05 0.76
N PRO A 24 -1.00 9.98 1.97
CA PRO A 24 -1.40 11.07 2.85
C PRO A 24 -0.21 11.81 3.46
N PRO A 25 -0.38 13.02 4.01
CA PRO A 25 0.68 13.73 4.74
C PRO A 25 0.90 13.07 6.10
N LEU A 26 1.89 12.19 6.17
CA LEU A 26 2.13 11.33 7.32
C LEU A 26 2.98 12.03 8.39
N PRO A 27 2.85 11.66 9.67
CA PRO A 27 3.70 12.18 10.72
C PRO A 27 5.15 11.73 10.56
N LYS A 28 6.07 12.41 11.24
CA LYS A 28 7.50 12.07 11.19
C LYS A 28 7.73 10.61 11.60
N GLY A 29 8.52 9.90 10.81
CA GLY A 29 8.87 8.52 11.06
C GLY A 29 7.88 7.50 10.51
N VAL A 30 6.77 7.94 9.93
CA VAL A 30 5.80 7.06 9.26
C VAL A 30 5.96 7.20 7.75
N LEU A 31 6.25 6.09 7.08
CA LEU A 31 6.40 6.05 5.63
C LEU A 31 5.09 5.66 4.95
N PRO A 32 4.84 6.13 3.71
CA PRO A 32 3.67 5.70 2.94
C PRO A 32 3.55 4.18 2.80
N SER A 33 4.69 3.48 2.71
CA SER A 33 4.71 2.01 2.64
C SER A 33 4.09 1.37 3.88
N TYR A 34 4.18 1.99 5.05
CA TYR A 34 3.58 1.43 6.27
C TYR A 34 2.06 1.35 6.16
N ILE A 35 1.43 2.37 5.59
CA ILE A 35 -0.03 2.37 5.37
C ILE A 35 -0.41 1.26 4.39
N GLN A 36 0.34 1.11 3.32
CA GLN A 36 0.13 0.04 2.33
C GLN A 36 0.27 -1.35 2.97
N TYR A 37 1.29 -1.56 3.81
CA TYR A 37 1.50 -2.82 4.52
C TYR A 37 0.33 -3.12 5.47
N LEU A 38 -0.12 -2.12 6.23
CA LEU A 38 -1.26 -2.29 7.15
C LEU A 38 -2.53 -2.68 6.40
N GLU A 39 -2.81 -2.04 5.27
CA GLU A 39 -3.96 -2.37 4.43
C GLU A 39 -3.90 -3.82 3.94
N VAL A 40 -2.76 -4.22 3.38
CA VAL A 40 -2.57 -5.58 2.86
C VAL A 40 -2.66 -6.63 3.98
N ILE A 41 -2.06 -6.38 5.13
CA ILE A 41 -2.14 -7.30 6.27
C ILE A 41 -3.57 -7.44 6.75
N GLN A 42 -4.35 -6.37 6.81
CA GLN A 42 -5.77 -6.43 7.18
C GLN A 42 -6.57 -7.31 6.22
N ILE A 43 -6.34 -7.17 4.93
CA ILE A 43 -7.00 -7.99 3.90
C ILE A 43 -6.61 -9.47 4.06
N LEU A 44 -5.31 -9.74 4.23
CA LEU A 44 -4.80 -11.10 4.39
C LEU A 44 -5.28 -11.77 5.69
N GLU A 45 -5.39 -11.02 6.78
CA GLU A 45 -5.93 -11.54 8.04
C GLU A 45 -7.37 -12.01 7.91
N LYS A 46 -8.19 -11.31 7.11
CA LYS A 46 -9.58 -11.72 6.82
C LYS A 46 -9.64 -13.02 6.02
N GLU A 47 -8.68 -13.23 5.12
CA GLU A 47 -8.66 -14.40 4.24
C GLU A 47 -8.01 -15.62 4.88
N LYS A 48 -6.91 -15.42 5.60
CA LYS A 48 -6.01 -16.50 6.06
C LYS A 48 -5.93 -16.65 7.57
N HIS A 49 -6.40 -15.67 8.35
CA HIS A 49 -6.27 -15.57 9.80
C HIS A 49 -4.82 -15.39 10.30
N GLN A 50 -3.84 -16.01 9.64
CA GLN A 50 -2.42 -15.92 9.99
C GLN A 50 -1.62 -15.47 8.77
N VAL A 51 -0.84 -14.41 8.94
CA VAL A 51 -0.10 -13.76 7.86
C VAL A 51 1.40 -13.95 8.06
N LYS A 52 2.07 -14.40 7.01
CA LYS A 52 3.52 -14.57 6.95
C LYS A 52 4.15 -13.52 6.04
N VAL A 53 5.47 -13.32 6.17
CA VAL A 53 6.25 -12.45 5.27
C VAL A 53 6.03 -12.83 3.80
N SER A 54 5.99 -14.13 3.49
CA SER A 54 5.74 -14.60 2.12
C SER A 54 4.38 -14.16 1.57
N ASP A 55 3.35 -14.11 2.40
CA ASP A 55 2.02 -13.67 1.99
C ASP A 55 2.03 -12.18 1.59
N ILE A 56 2.73 -11.35 2.37
CA ILE A 56 2.89 -9.92 2.09
C ILE A 56 3.72 -9.72 0.82
N SER A 57 4.83 -10.46 0.69
CA SER A 57 5.70 -10.43 -0.47
C SER A 57 4.94 -10.72 -1.76
N ASP A 58 4.12 -11.77 -1.75
CA ASP A 58 3.33 -12.16 -2.89
C ASP A 58 2.25 -11.11 -3.23
N ALA A 59 1.55 -10.60 -2.20
CA ALA A 59 0.49 -9.62 -2.39
C ALA A 59 0.99 -8.27 -2.92
N LEU A 60 2.18 -7.83 -2.48
CA LEU A 60 2.75 -6.54 -2.88
C LEU A 60 3.74 -6.64 -4.04
N SER A 61 4.09 -7.84 -4.48
CA SER A 61 5.14 -8.08 -5.48
C SER A 61 6.47 -7.42 -5.09
N ILE A 62 6.83 -7.55 -3.81
CA ILE A 62 8.06 -7.04 -3.24
C ILE A 62 8.91 -8.24 -2.78
N PRO A 63 10.23 -8.27 -3.09
CA PRO A 63 11.09 -9.35 -2.62
C PRO A 63 11.08 -9.49 -1.09
N ARG A 64 11.14 -10.73 -0.59
CA ARG A 64 11.08 -11.04 0.84
C ARG A 64 12.04 -10.25 1.72
N PRO A 65 13.32 -10.01 1.31
CA PRO A 65 14.23 -9.19 2.13
C PRO A 65 13.71 -7.77 2.39
N GLY A 66 13.06 -7.16 1.39
CA GLY A 66 12.45 -5.83 1.53
C GLY A 66 11.27 -5.85 2.49
N VAL A 67 10.42 -6.87 2.40
CA VAL A 67 9.29 -7.06 3.32
C VAL A 67 9.79 -7.29 4.74
N THR A 68 10.76 -8.17 4.93
CA THR A 68 11.33 -8.47 6.25
C THR A 68 11.88 -7.21 6.92
N ARG A 69 12.59 -6.37 6.16
CA ARG A 69 13.13 -5.11 6.66
C ARG A 69 12.03 -4.14 7.10
N THR A 70 11.02 -3.94 6.27
CA THR A 70 9.90 -3.04 6.57
C THR A 70 9.09 -3.53 7.76
N VAL A 71 8.80 -4.82 7.83
CA VAL A 71 8.11 -5.44 8.97
C VAL A 71 8.89 -5.23 10.26
N LYS A 72 10.21 -5.41 10.22
CA LYS A 72 11.08 -5.19 11.38
C LYS A 72 11.03 -3.73 11.84
N GLU A 73 11.07 -2.78 10.91
CA GLU A 73 10.92 -1.35 11.21
C GLU A 73 9.57 -1.05 11.87
N MET A 74 8.50 -1.58 11.30
CA MET A 74 7.15 -1.36 11.82
C MET A 74 6.93 -2.02 13.18
N GLU A 75 7.54 -3.18 13.41
CA GLU A 75 7.53 -3.82 14.73
C GLU A 75 8.25 -2.97 15.77
N ALA A 76 9.44 -2.45 15.43
CA ALA A 76 10.21 -1.60 16.33
C ALA A 76 9.44 -0.32 16.71
N LYS A 77 8.58 0.17 15.82
CA LYS A 77 7.74 1.36 16.06
C LYS A 77 6.40 1.04 16.72
N GLY A 78 6.13 -0.24 16.96
CA GLY A 78 4.93 -0.69 17.66
C GLY A 78 3.69 -0.86 16.80
N TYR A 79 3.80 -0.83 15.48
CA TYR A 79 2.66 -0.99 14.56
C TYR A 79 2.34 -2.43 14.22
N LEU A 80 3.32 -3.30 14.26
CA LEU A 80 3.17 -4.73 14.01
C LEU A 80 3.75 -5.54 15.17
N ARG A 81 3.27 -6.77 15.28
CA ARG A 81 3.76 -7.76 16.22
C ARG A 81 4.14 -9.02 15.47
N LYS A 82 5.26 -9.62 15.83
CA LYS A 82 5.66 -10.94 15.36
C LYS A 82 5.34 -11.98 16.41
N LEU A 83 4.84 -13.13 15.95
CA LEU A 83 4.56 -14.27 16.78
C LEU A 83 5.15 -15.50 16.10
N THR A 84 6.14 -16.13 16.77
CA THR A 84 6.72 -17.39 16.29
C THR A 84 5.72 -18.50 16.51
N SER A 85 5.54 -19.38 15.51
CA SER A 85 4.67 -20.53 15.63
C SER A 85 5.15 -21.46 16.77
N PRO A 86 4.26 -21.84 17.70
CA PRO A 86 4.63 -22.77 18.76
C PRO A 86 4.93 -24.19 18.22
N GLU A 87 4.43 -24.51 17.03
CA GLU A 87 4.61 -25.83 16.42
C GLU A 87 5.87 -25.91 15.56
N ASP A 88 6.27 -24.80 14.92
CA ASP A 88 7.46 -24.70 14.08
C ASP A 88 8.12 -23.33 14.26
N GLY A 89 9.27 -23.31 14.95
CA GLY A 89 10.02 -22.10 15.23
C GLY A 89 10.56 -21.36 14.00
N ARG A 90 10.50 -21.99 12.81
CA ARG A 90 10.89 -21.34 11.54
C ARG A 90 9.79 -20.48 10.96
N ILE A 91 8.56 -20.65 11.45
CA ILE A 91 7.40 -19.89 10.96
C ILE A 91 7.12 -18.73 11.90
N THR A 92 7.08 -17.54 11.35
CA THR A 92 6.73 -16.30 12.06
C THR A 92 5.49 -15.70 11.46
N TYR A 93 4.50 -15.46 12.29
CA TYR A 93 3.27 -14.76 11.90
C TYR A 93 3.37 -13.30 12.27
N ILE A 94 2.69 -12.48 11.48
CA ILE A 94 2.67 -11.03 11.62
C ILE A 94 1.23 -10.59 11.88
N SER A 95 1.03 -9.77 12.89
CA SER A 95 -0.28 -9.20 13.19
C SER A 95 -0.18 -7.72 13.45
N ILE A 96 -1.30 -7.02 13.25
CA ILE A 96 -1.40 -5.59 13.47
C ILE A 96 -1.67 -5.34 14.95
N THR A 97 -0.93 -4.41 15.55
CA THR A 97 -1.17 -3.95 16.91
C THR A 97 -2.31 -2.94 16.94
N GLU A 98 -2.78 -2.60 18.15
CA GLU A 98 -3.76 -1.53 18.33
C GLU A 98 -3.26 -0.19 17.76
N ALA A 99 -1.97 0.14 17.98
CA ALA A 99 -1.35 1.34 17.41
C ALA A 99 -1.32 1.30 15.87
N GLY A 100 -1.03 0.14 15.28
CA GLY A 100 -1.06 -0.04 13.83
C GLY A 100 -2.47 0.12 13.26
N SER A 101 -3.46 -0.44 13.92
CA SER A 101 -4.87 -0.30 13.53
C SER A 101 -5.32 1.17 13.58
N ALA A 102 -4.95 1.89 14.63
CA ALA A 102 -5.26 3.33 14.77
C ALA A 102 -4.59 4.17 13.68
N LEU A 103 -3.34 3.86 13.35
CA LEU A 103 -2.61 4.52 12.26
C LEU A 103 -3.30 4.31 10.92
N SER A 104 -3.67 3.07 10.61
CA SER A 104 -4.38 2.72 9.38
C SER A 104 -5.71 3.46 9.28
N GLN A 105 -6.50 3.44 10.33
CA GLN A 105 -7.81 4.10 10.35
C GLN A 105 -7.69 5.61 10.12
N LYS A 106 -6.74 6.26 10.77
CA LYS A 106 -6.55 7.71 10.66
C LYS A 106 -6.06 8.15 9.29
N TYR A 107 -5.07 7.46 8.73
CA TYR A 107 -4.38 7.91 7.51
C TYR A 107 -4.82 7.17 6.25
N ASP A 108 -5.63 6.14 6.36
CA ASP A 108 -6.23 5.46 5.22
C ASP A 108 -7.72 5.85 5.10
N GLU A 109 -8.57 5.35 5.97
CA GLU A 109 -10.02 5.55 5.85
C GLU A 109 -10.43 7.02 6.03
N GLN A 110 -10.03 7.65 7.13
CA GLN A 110 -10.45 9.01 7.46
C GLN A 110 -9.87 10.03 6.47
N TYR A 111 -8.59 9.95 6.20
CA TYR A 111 -7.91 10.88 5.29
C TYR A 111 -8.51 10.82 3.89
N PHE A 112 -8.68 9.63 3.33
CA PHE A 112 -9.21 9.50 1.97
C PHE A 112 -10.70 9.86 1.87
N SER A 113 -11.48 9.66 2.94
CA SER A 113 -12.86 10.15 3.00
C SER A 113 -12.92 11.68 2.93
N GLU A 114 -12.03 12.35 3.64
CA GLU A 114 -11.90 13.81 3.59
C GLU A 114 -11.40 14.30 2.24
N LEU A 115 -10.38 13.64 1.68
CA LEU A 115 -9.84 13.98 0.36
C LEU A 115 -10.88 13.82 -0.74
N ALA A 116 -11.75 12.83 -0.64
CA ALA A 116 -12.80 12.60 -1.63
C ALA A 116 -13.69 13.84 -1.83
N SER A 117 -13.93 14.61 -0.79
CA SER A 117 -14.71 15.85 -0.89
C SER A 117 -13.98 16.97 -1.64
N ASP A 118 -12.65 16.92 -1.71
CA ASP A 118 -11.82 17.87 -2.45
C ASP A 118 -11.64 17.48 -3.92
N MET A 119 -12.07 16.29 -4.32
CA MET A 119 -11.90 15.73 -5.67
C MET A 119 -13.10 16.00 -6.60
N ASN A 120 -13.88 17.05 -6.34
CA ASN A 120 -15.11 17.33 -7.09
C ASN A 120 -14.87 17.65 -8.56
N ASP A 121 -13.66 18.10 -8.93
CA ASP A 121 -13.32 18.42 -10.31
C ASP A 121 -12.99 17.19 -11.15
N ILE A 122 -12.90 16.01 -10.51
CA ILE A 122 -12.67 14.75 -11.20
C ILE A 122 -13.94 13.89 -11.05
N SER A 123 -14.56 13.54 -12.18
CA SER A 123 -15.74 12.68 -12.16
C SER A 123 -15.36 11.23 -11.85
N GLU A 124 -16.30 10.47 -11.28
CA GLU A 124 -16.14 9.02 -11.11
C GLU A 124 -15.84 8.34 -12.45
N SER A 125 -16.50 8.79 -13.51
CA SER A 125 -16.29 8.24 -14.86
C SER A 125 -14.84 8.44 -15.34
N ASP A 126 -14.30 9.64 -15.16
CA ASP A 126 -12.92 9.94 -15.55
C ASP A 126 -11.90 9.16 -14.68
N ALA A 127 -12.18 9.03 -13.39
CA ALA A 127 -11.36 8.23 -12.49
C ALA A 127 -11.31 6.76 -12.93
N GLU A 128 -12.46 6.18 -13.27
CA GLU A 128 -12.55 4.80 -13.77
C GLU A 128 -11.81 4.60 -15.10
N VAL A 129 -11.91 5.57 -16.03
CA VAL A 129 -11.16 5.54 -17.29
C VAL A 129 -9.66 5.58 -17.01
N MET A 130 -9.22 6.46 -16.13
CA MET A 130 -7.81 6.57 -15.73
C MET A 130 -7.29 5.25 -15.17
N ILE A 131 -8.04 4.65 -14.23
CA ILE A 131 -7.65 3.37 -13.59
C ILE A 131 -7.48 2.29 -14.66
N ARG A 132 -8.50 2.06 -15.48
CA ARG A 132 -8.45 1.03 -16.53
C ARG A 132 -7.32 1.26 -17.54
N THR A 133 -7.07 2.53 -17.87
CA THR A 133 -6.04 2.88 -18.85
C THR A 133 -4.64 2.64 -18.29
N ILE A 134 -4.41 2.98 -17.02
CA ILE A 134 -3.15 2.71 -16.33
C ILE A 134 -2.91 1.19 -16.22
N GLU A 135 -3.95 0.42 -15.87
CA GLU A 135 -3.85 -1.04 -15.80
C GLU A 135 -3.43 -1.65 -17.13
N LYS A 136 -4.05 -1.21 -18.24
CA LYS A 136 -3.66 -1.65 -19.60
C LYS A 136 -2.22 -1.27 -19.92
N PHE A 137 -1.85 -0.03 -19.60
CA PHE A 137 -0.49 0.45 -19.83
C PHE A 137 0.53 -0.40 -19.08
N TYR A 138 0.25 -0.72 -17.82
CA TYR A 138 1.09 -1.60 -17.01
C TYR A 138 1.23 -2.98 -17.64
N GLN A 139 0.13 -3.59 -18.07
CA GLN A 139 0.14 -4.92 -18.72
C GLN A 139 0.95 -4.95 -20.00
N ILE A 140 0.94 -3.86 -20.79
CA ILE A 140 1.70 -3.76 -22.04
C ILE A 140 3.20 -3.59 -21.78
N THR A 141 3.57 -2.83 -20.75
CA THR A 141 4.96 -2.43 -20.51
C THR A 141 5.69 -3.28 -19.47
N CYS A 142 4.96 -3.98 -18.64
CA CYS A 142 5.49 -4.84 -17.59
C CYS A 142 4.98 -6.27 -17.74
#